data_e6e7204758f1e3d085b78e8dacc85011
#
_entry.id   e6e7204758f1e3d085b78e8dacc85011
#
_cell.length_a   1.000
_cell.length_b   1.000
_cell.length_c   1.000
_cell.angle_alpha   90.00
_cell.angle_beta   90.00
_cell.angle_gamma   90.00
#
_symmetry.space_group_name_H-M   'P 1'
#
loop_
_entity.id
_entity.type
_entity.pdbx_description
1 polymer ?
#
loop_
_entity_poly.entity_id
_entity_poly.type
_entity_poly.pdbx_seq_one_letter_code
_entity_poly.pdbx_strand_id
1 'polypeptide(L)'
;MRSPRRRAVTLHDVAREAGVAVSTVSRALSDPQRVNVTTREHVQAIARGLGYRPNRLAQALPTGRTGMLAVLVPDITNPHNFGLVRGAEAQARAAGSTLIIADTQGGAELESAHLDRLASSVDGFVLASSRLPDGELQELAERSPVVLFNRRVEGLASLVTDSVDGSRQIVEHLVALGHRSLAYLAGPSDAWSDGERWRALVEHAEAAGARIVRCGPFSPTLDGGPVAADVGLATGATALIAFNDLLAIGVLRRLEGRGVAVPGQLSVVGYDDIFGSDFCSPPLTTVAGPVDEAGRTLVDVLLTGREPTPALTLPTHLRVRASTGPVPEAGAAGRPSWPTDAPRPAIGETVRDPWEEPR
;
A
#
# COMPACT_ATOMS: atom_id res chain seq x y z
N MET A 1 41.19 16.23 6.57
CA MET A 1 41.00 17.64 6.13
C MET A 1 39.62 17.77 5.50
N ARG A 2 38.67 18.45 6.15
CA ARG A 2 37.36 18.78 5.57
C ARG A 2 37.56 19.95 4.61
N SER A 3 37.29 19.73 3.31
CA SER A 3 37.25 20.82 2.33
C SER A 3 36.24 21.90 2.80
N PRO A 4 36.58 23.20 2.70
CA PRO A 4 35.65 24.27 3.06
C PRO A 4 34.41 24.17 2.15
N ARG A 5 33.23 24.03 2.79
CA ARG A 5 31.94 24.08 2.08
C ARG A 5 31.89 25.41 1.32
N ARG A 6 31.89 25.38 -0.01
CA ARG A 6 31.62 26.58 -0.83
C ARG A 6 30.30 27.16 -0.34
N ARG A 7 30.30 28.46 0.01
CA ARG A 7 29.12 29.19 0.39
C ARG A 7 28.10 29.05 -0.74
N ALA A 8 26.89 28.59 -0.43
CA ALA A 8 25.81 28.48 -1.40
C ALA A 8 25.48 29.86 -1.97
N VAL A 9 25.36 29.94 -3.30
CA VAL A 9 24.96 31.17 -3.99
C VAL A 9 23.53 31.52 -3.58
N THR A 10 23.31 32.79 -3.24
CA THR A 10 22.02 33.31 -2.74
C THR A 10 21.30 34.12 -3.80
N LEU A 11 19.99 34.41 -3.60
CA LEU A 11 19.23 35.37 -4.40
C LEU A 11 19.89 36.75 -4.47
N HIS A 12 20.53 37.19 -3.40
CA HIS A 12 21.27 38.43 -3.35
C HIS A 12 22.50 38.44 -4.27
N ASP A 13 23.18 37.32 -4.38
CA ASP A 13 24.34 37.21 -5.27
C ASP A 13 23.89 37.28 -6.74
N VAL A 14 22.78 36.62 -7.09
CA VAL A 14 22.18 36.73 -8.45
C VAL A 14 21.70 38.16 -8.73
N ALA A 15 21.07 38.81 -7.76
CA ALA A 15 20.57 40.16 -7.90
C ALA A 15 21.71 41.19 -8.16
N ARG A 16 22.79 41.04 -7.41
CA ARG A 16 23.99 41.87 -7.57
C ARG A 16 24.61 41.70 -8.95
N GLU A 17 24.77 40.47 -9.43
CA GLU A 17 25.36 40.18 -10.72
C GLU A 17 24.43 40.58 -11.89
N ALA A 18 23.12 40.45 -11.72
CA ALA A 18 22.13 40.85 -12.73
C ALA A 18 21.83 42.34 -12.75
N GLY A 19 22.30 43.11 -11.76
CA GLY A 19 22.05 44.52 -11.67
C GLY A 19 20.58 44.89 -11.45
N VAL A 20 19.79 44.00 -10.81
CA VAL A 20 18.37 44.21 -10.55
C VAL A 20 18.02 43.99 -9.06
N ALA A 21 16.85 44.46 -8.66
CA ALA A 21 16.41 44.22 -7.27
C ALA A 21 16.18 42.76 -6.97
N VAL A 22 16.42 42.30 -5.71
CA VAL A 22 16.21 40.93 -5.24
C VAL A 22 14.76 40.46 -5.51
N SER A 23 13.77 41.37 -5.37
CA SER A 23 12.37 41.08 -5.69
C SER A 23 12.13 40.79 -7.17
N THR A 24 12.92 41.43 -8.07
CA THR A 24 12.87 41.17 -9.52
C THR A 24 13.45 39.80 -9.84
N VAL A 25 14.57 39.43 -9.22
CA VAL A 25 15.16 38.09 -9.36
C VAL A 25 14.18 37.04 -8.86
N SER A 26 13.62 37.22 -7.67
CA SER A 26 12.63 36.31 -7.11
C SER A 26 11.47 36.08 -8.08
N ARG A 27 10.86 37.16 -8.59
CA ARG A 27 9.76 37.07 -9.57
C ARG A 27 10.19 36.39 -10.89
N ALA A 28 11.36 36.78 -11.43
CA ALA A 28 11.86 36.20 -12.67
C ALA A 28 12.07 34.69 -12.60
N LEU A 29 12.34 34.16 -11.39
CA LEU A 29 12.59 32.73 -11.15
C LEU A 29 11.33 31.98 -10.66
N SER A 30 10.39 32.63 -9.97
CA SER A 30 9.19 31.98 -9.41
C SER A 30 7.90 32.22 -10.20
N ASP A 31 7.76 33.41 -10.81
CA ASP A 31 6.57 33.78 -11.61
C ASP A 31 7.04 34.52 -12.91
N PRO A 32 7.54 33.75 -13.88
CA PRO A 32 8.19 34.31 -15.08
C PRO A 32 7.30 35.23 -15.93
N GLN A 33 5.97 35.09 -15.79
CA GLN A 33 5.01 35.88 -16.59
C GLN A 33 4.87 37.32 -16.08
N ARG A 34 5.27 37.59 -14.83
CA ARG A 34 5.21 38.91 -14.22
C ARG A 34 6.45 39.79 -14.44
N VAL A 35 7.40 39.32 -15.23
CA VAL A 35 8.65 40.01 -15.53
C VAL A 35 8.84 40.11 -17.05
N ASN A 36 9.30 41.26 -17.52
CA ASN A 36 9.63 41.42 -18.93
C ASN A 36 10.57 40.31 -19.44
N VAL A 37 10.33 39.86 -20.68
CA VAL A 37 11.03 38.68 -21.27
C VAL A 37 12.54 38.87 -21.22
N THR A 38 13.06 40.06 -21.62
CA THR A 38 14.49 40.33 -21.62
C THR A 38 15.10 40.27 -20.23
N THR A 39 14.45 40.88 -19.24
CA THR A 39 14.93 40.82 -17.84
C THR A 39 14.88 39.43 -17.27
N ARG A 40 13.86 38.65 -17.59
CA ARG A 40 13.73 37.25 -17.19
C ARG A 40 14.86 36.40 -17.73
N GLU A 41 15.11 36.47 -19.03
CA GLU A 41 16.16 35.70 -19.70
C GLU A 41 17.54 36.05 -19.15
N HIS A 42 17.81 37.33 -18.92
CA HIS A 42 19.03 37.82 -18.33
C HIS A 42 19.25 37.26 -16.93
N VAL A 43 18.25 37.36 -16.04
CA VAL A 43 18.31 36.83 -14.67
C VAL A 43 18.48 35.30 -14.67
N GLN A 44 17.78 34.58 -15.54
CA GLN A 44 17.90 33.13 -15.65
C GLN A 44 19.28 32.69 -16.16
N ALA A 45 19.88 33.44 -17.09
CA ALA A 45 21.22 33.16 -17.58
C ALA A 45 22.28 33.31 -16.48
N ILE A 46 22.21 34.42 -15.71
CA ILE A 46 23.10 34.69 -14.59
C ILE A 46 22.92 33.66 -13.47
N ALA A 47 21.68 33.31 -13.11
CA ALA A 47 21.39 32.31 -12.10
C ALA A 47 22.01 30.93 -12.46
N ARG A 48 21.89 30.54 -13.75
CA ARG A 48 22.54 29.33 -14.27
C ARG A 48 24.07 29.42 -14.23
N GLY A 49 24.63 30.56 -14.64
CA GLY A 49 26.09 30.77 -14.66
C GLY A 49 26.72 30.72 -13.27
N LEU A 50 26.04 31.26 -12.28
CA LEU A 50 26.47 31.21 -10.87
C LEU A 50 26.20 29.86 -10.19
N GLY A 51 25.46 28.94 -10.85
CA GLY A 51 25.03 27.68 -10.23
C GLY A 51 23.99 27.91 -9.11
N TYR A 52 23.25 29.00 -9.17
CA TYR A 52 22.18 29.28 -8.21
C TYR A 52 21.09 28.18 -8.30
N ARG A 53 20.77 27.60 -7.17
CA ARG A 53 19.62 26.72 -7.04
C ARG A 53 18.60 27.38 -6.09
N PRO A 54 17.36 27.57 -6.57
CA PRO A 54 16.31 28.11 -5.70
C PRO A 54 16.19 27.26 -4.43
N ASN A 55 16.25 27.92 -3.27
CA ASN A 55 15.95 27.24 -2.02
C ASN A 55 14.42 27.12 -1.89
N ARG A 56 13.88 25.92 -2.07
CA ARG A 56 12.44 25.66 -1.99
C ARG A 56 11.86 26.03 -0.61
N LEU A 57 12.61 25.83 0.47
CA LEU A 57 12.20 26.26 1.81
C LEU A 57 12.07 27.80 1.92
N ALA A 58 12.94 28.56 1.25
CA ALA A 58 12.83 30.00 1.20
C ALA A 58 11.70 30.49 0.28
N GLN A 59 11.32 29.71 -0.71
CA GLN A 59 10.16 29.98 -1.58
C GLN A 59 8.83 29.62 -0.90
N ALA A 60 8.85 28.74 0.09
CA ALA A 60 7.67 28.35 0.88
C ALA A 60 7.21 29.51 1.79
N LEU A 61 8.11 30.37 2.26
CA LEU A 61 7.79 31.47 3.17
C LEU A 61 6.69 32.44 2.66
N PRO A 62 6.65 32.85 1.38
CA PRO A 62 5.61 33.71 0.85
C PRO A 62 4.31 32.98 0.48
N THR A 63 4.38 31.68 0.18
CA THR A 63 3.26 30.90 -0.35
C THR A 63 2.64 29.98 0.69
N GLY A 64 3.33 29.73 1.79
CA GLY A 64 2.98 28.72 2.79
C GLY A 64 3.04 27.29 2.28
N ARG A 65 3.57 27.06 1.04
CA ARG A 65 3.66 25.73 0.42
C ARG A 65 5.10 25.35 0.12
N THR A 66 5.47 24.16 0.55
CA THR A 66 6.83 23.60 0.33
C THR A 66 7.01 23.00 -1.07
N GLY A 67 5.92 22.65 -1.74
CA GLY A 67 5.91 21.89 -2.98
C GLY A 67 6.40 20.45 -2.78
N MET A 68 6.30 19.93 -1.56
CA MET A 68 6.63 18.55 -1.23
C MET A 68 5.42 17.81 -0.65
N LEU A 69 5.23 16.57 -1.04
CA LEU A 69 4.20 15.66 -0.53
C LEU A 69 4.88 14.41 0.01
N ALA A 70 4.32 13.79 1.03
CA ALA A 70 4.82 12.53 1.55
C ALA A 70 3.84 11.38 1.27
N VAL A 71 4.37 10.23 0.86
CA VAL A 71 3.66 8.96 0.81
C VAL A 71 4.32 8.02 1.80
N LEU A 72 3.56 7.57 2.79
CA LEU A 72 3.99 6.58 3.76
C LEU A 72 3.43 5.23 3.33
N VAL A 73 4.29 4.22 3.22
CA VAL A 73 3.93 2.85 2.85
C VAL A 73 4.36 1.87 3.93
N PRO A 74 3.62 0.77 4.16
CA PRO A 74 3.95 -0.18 5.22
C PRO A 74 5.20 -1.02 4.94
N ASP A 75 5.57 -1.17 3.66
CA ASP A 75 6.75 -1.93 3.23
C ASP A 75 7.14 -1.48 1.82
N ILE A 76 8.28 -0.79 1.71
CA ILE A 76 8.80 -0.32 0.42
C ILE A 76 9.26 -1.47 -0.48
N THR A 77 9.50 -2.65 0.08
CA THR A 77 9.92 -3.85 -0.68
C THR A 77 8.74 -4.61 -1.28
N ASN A 78 7.51 -4.33 -0.82
CA ASN A 78 6.32 -4.96 -1.38
C ASN A 78 5.97 -4.32 -2.74
N PRO A 79 6.01 -5.10 -3.85
CA PRO A 79 5.71 -4.59 -5.19
C PRO A 79 4.31 -4.00 -5.36
N HIS A 80 3.35 -4.34 -4.49
CA HIS A 80 2.03 -3.71 -4.45
C HIS A 80 2.12 -2.18 -4.38
N ASN A 81 3.08 -1.66 -3.60
CA ASN A 81 3.27 -0.24 -3.41
C ASN A 81 3.89 0.46 -4.64
N PHE A 82 4.47 -0.29 -5.59
CA PHE A 82 5.11 0.32 -6.77
C PHE A 82 4.10 1.07 -7.66
N GLY A 83 2.91 0.50 -7.86
CA GLY A 83 1.84 1.16 -8.60
C GLY A 83 1.41 2.47 -7.92
N LEU A 84 1.13 2.41 -6.62
CA LEU A 84 0.74 3.56 -5.81
C LEU A 84 1.76 4.70 -5.91
N VAL A 85 3.03 4.38 -5.64
CA VAL A 85 4.13 5.36 -5.68
C VAL A 85 4.31 5.95 -7.07
N ARG A 86 4.23 5.13 -8.13
CA ARG A 86 4.34 5.58 -9.53
C ARG A 86 3.23 6.55 -9.90
N GLY A 87 1.98 6.20 -9.56
CA GLY A 87 0.82 7.06 -9.81
C GLY A 87 0.91 8.37 -9.03
N ALA A 88 1.23 8.29 -7.74
CA ALA A 88 1.41 9.46 -6.87
C ALA A 88 2.54 10.39 -7.38
N GLU A 89 3.69 9.83 -7.78
CA GLU A 89 4.81 10.60 -8.32
C GLU A 89 4.44 11.32 -9.63
N ALA A 90 3.75 10.61 -10.52
CA ALA A 90 3.33 11.18 -11.79
C ALA A 90 2.40 12.38 -11.60
N GLN A 91 1.43 12.29 -10.67
CA GLN A 91 0.50 13.39 -10.36
C GLN A 91 1.20 14.53 -9.62
N ALA A 92 2.05 14.23 -8.63
CA ALA A 92 2.84 15.23 -7.92
C ALA A 92 3.72 16.03 -8.88
N ARG A 93 4.44 15.34 -9.77
CA ARG A 93 5.28 15.98 -10.79
C ARG A 93 4.47 16.85 -11.74
N ALA A 94 3.31 16.39 -12.21
CA ALA A 94 2.41 17.19 -13.07
C ALA A 94 1.96 18.49 -12.39
N ALA A 95 1.79 18.45 -11.06
CA ALA A 95 1.47 19.62 -10.24
C ALA A 95 2.70 20.45 -9.80
N GLY A 96 3.92 20.11 -10.26
CA GLY A 96 5.16 20.79 -9.88
C GLY A 96 5.65 20.46 -8.45
N SER A 97 5.08 19.46 -7.81
CA SER A 97 5.47 18.98 -6.48
C SER A 97 6.49 17.85 -6.55
N THR A 98 7.20 17.63 -5.42
CA THR A 98 8.14 16.53 -5.25
C THR A 98 7.57 15.54 -4.25
N LEU A 99 7.67 14.24 -4.54
CA LEU A 99 7.23 13.18 -3.64
C LEU A 99 8.37 12.71 -2.75
N ILE A 100 8.09 12.59 -1.44
CA ILE A 100 8.93 11.91 -0.45
C ILE A 100 8.26 10.59 -0.14
N ILE A 101 9.03 9.50 -0.09
CA ILE A 101 8.53 8.18 0.29
C ILE A 101 9.15 7.82 1.63
N ALA A 102 8.32 7.35 2.57
CA ALA A 102 8.75 6.84 3.86
C ALA A 102 8.20 5.44 4.08
N ASP A 103 9.06 4.55 4.58
CA ASP A 103 8.74 3.17 4.92
C ASP A 103 8.42 3.08 6.41
N THR A 104 7.20 2.68 6.76
CA THR A 104 6.77 2.55 8.16
C THR A 104 7.04 1.16 8.73
N GLN A 105 7.52 0.23 7.91
CA GLN A 105 7.74 -1.17 8.27
C GLN A 105 6.51 -1.83 8.93
N GLY A 106 5.33 -1.34 8.58
CA GLY A 106 4.06 -1.80 9.12
C GLY A 106 3.84 -1.50 10.61
N GLY A 107 4.59 -0.55 11.19
CA GLY A 107 4.54 -0.19 12.61
C GLY A 107 4.00 1.23 12.84
N ALA A 108 3.03 1.36 13.76
CA ALA A 108 2.43 2.65 14.14
C ALA A 108 3.45 3.64 14.72
N GLU A 109 4.39 3.17 15.55
CA GLU A 109 5.41 4.02 16.15
C GLU A 109 6.33 4.67 15.11
N LEU A 110 6.77 3.90 14.10
CA LEU A 110 7.62 4.42 13.04
C LEU A 110 6.83 5.33 12.10
N GLU A 111 5.55 5.01 11.86
CA GLU A 111 4.64 5.86 11.11
C GLU A 111 4.50 7.23 11.78
N SER A 112 4.17 7.28 13.08
CA SER A 112 4.06 8.51 13.87
C SER A 112 5.37 9.32 13.86
N ALA A 113 6.51 8.65 14.05
CA ALA A 113 7.83 9.31 14.00
C ALA A 113 8.15 9.94 12.64
N HIS A 114 7.72 9.33 11.53
CA HIS A 114 7.87 9.91 10.20
C HIS A 114 6.96 11.11 9.99
N LEU A 115 5.72 11.04 10.45
CA LEU A 115 4.75 12.13 10.36
C LEU A 115 5.25 13.36 11.11
N ASP A 116 5.68 13.21 12.37
CA ASP A 116 6.24 14.31 13.17
C ASP A 116 7.46 14.96 12.50
N ARG A 117 8.36 14.13 11.96
CA ARG A 117 9.59 14.62 11.31
C ARG A 117 9.30 15.38 10.02
N LEU A 118 8.27 14.97 9.28
CA LEU A 118 7.94 15.54 7.97
C LEU A 118 6.93 16.68 8.05
N ALA A 119 6.17 16.83 9.15
CA ALA A 119 5.04 17.75 9.28
C ALA A 119 5.33 19.20 8.85
N SER A 120 6.53 19.71 9.15
CA SER A 120 6.93 21.07 8.75
C SER A 120 7.56 21.17 7.34
N SER A 121 7.74 20.04 6.66
CA SER A 121 8.51 19.96 5.42
C SER A 121 7.67 19.57 4.21
N VAL A 122 6.42 19.12 4.42
CA VAL A 122 5.52 18.69 3.35
C VAL A 122 4.19 19.44 3.39
N ASP A 123 3.52 19.50 2.27
CA ASP A 123 2.21 20.16 2.12
C ASP A 123 1.06 19.19 2.46
N GLY A 124 1.33 17.90 2.64
CA GLY A 124 0.37 16.90 3.02
C GLY A 124 0.87 15.46 2.86
N PHE A 125 0.05 14.52 3.31
CA PHE A 125 0.37 13.11 3.46
C PHE A 125 -0.61 12.20 2.73
N VAL A 126 -0.07 11.20 2.04
CA VAL A 126 -0.80 10.00 1.59
C VAL A 126 -0.35 8.85 2.50
N LEU A 127 -1.28 8.26 3.26
CA LEU A 127 -0.99 7.16 4.18
C LEU A 127 -1.57 5.86 3.62
N ALA A 128 -0.70 4.95 3.20
CA ALA A 128 -1.11 3.65 2.68
C ALA A 128 -1.19 2.62 3.83
N SER A 129 -2.37 2.04 4.02
CA SER A 129 -2.62 1.00 5.04
C SER A 129 -2.11 1.39 6.43
N SER A 130 -2.36 2.64 6.84
CA SER A 130 -1.94 3.18 8.14
C SER A 130 -2.33 2.27 9.30
N ARG A 131 -1.45 2.19 10.31
CA ARG A 131 -1.64 1.44 11.55
C ARG A 131 -1.97 2.33 12.74
N LEU A 132 -2.02 3.63 12.53
CA LEU A 132 -2.39 4.56 13.59
C LEU A 132 -3.85 4.39 14.01
N PRO A 133 -4.17 4.60 15.30
CA PRO A 133 -5.54 4.69 15.77
C PRO A 133 -6.33 5.79 15.05
N ASP A 134 -7.64 5.63 14.91
CA ASP A 134 -8.50 6.58 14.22
C ASP A 134 -8.39 8.00 14.80
N GLY A 135 -8.33 8.12 16.14
CA GLY A 135 -8.18 9.41 16.81
C GLY A 135 -6.88 10.14 16.45
N GLU A 136 -5.75 9.42 16.34
CA GLU A 136 -4.47 10.03 15.95
C GLU A 136 -4.49 10.50 14.48
N LEU A 137 -5.17 9.75 13.60
CA LEU A 137 -5.36 10.15 12.20
C LEU A 137 -6.26 11.39 12.08
N GLN A 138 -7.31 11.48 12.91
CA GLN A 138 -8.19 12.66 12.97
C GLN A 138 -7.43 13.88 13.48
N GLU A 139 -6.66 13.73 14.56
CA GLU A 139 -5.80 14.81 15.08
C GLU A 139 -4.73 15.26 14.08
N LEU A 140 -4.17 14.34 13.31
CA LEU A 140 -3.23 14.67 12.23
C LEU A 140 -3.92 15.49 11.14
N ALA A 141 -5.14 15.11 10.76
CA ALA A 141 -5.91 15.79 9.71
C ALA A 141 -6.33 17.23 10.10
N GLU A 142 -6.47 17.53 11.40
CA GLU A 142 -6.68 18.92 11.88
C GLU A 142 -5.47 19.83 11.62
N ARG A 143 -4.27 19.24 11.55
CA ARG A 143 -3.00 19.98 11.45
C ARG A 143 -2.38 19.95 10.06
N SER A 144 -2.72 18.95 9.26
CA SER A 144 -2.10 18.70 7.95
C SER A 144 -3.09 18.04 7.00
N PRO A 145 -3.07 18.36 5.70
CA PRO A 145 -3.83 17.61 4.71
C PRO A 145 -3.42 16.14 4.69
N VAL A 146 -4.39 15.24 4.84
CA VAL A 146 -4.17 13.78 4.88
C VAL A 146 -5.18 13.09 4.00
N VAL A 147 -4.74 12.10 3.24
CA VAL A 147 -5.60 11.16 2.50
C VAL A 147 -5.15 9.74 2.77
N LEU A 148 -6.11 8.81 2.87
CA LEU A 148 -5.86 7.43 3.25
C LEU A 148 -6.02 6.49 2.05
N PHE A 149 -5.14 5.51 1.93
CA PHE A 149 -5.26 4.39 1.01
C PHE A 149 -5.42 3.07 1.77
N ASN A 150 -6.43 2.27 1.38
CA ASN A 150 -6.76 0.99 2.01
C ASN A 150 -6.95 1.08 3.54
N ARG A 151 -7.51 2.19 3.98
CA ARG A 151 -7.97 2.46 5.34
C ARG A 151 -9.15 3.42 5.27
N ARG A 152 -10.20 3.18 6.07
CA ARG A 152 -11.31 4.11 6.25
C ARG A 152 -11.31 4.61 7.68
N VAL A 153 -11.44 5.93 7.82
CA VAL A 153 -11.63 6.63 9.09
C VAL A 153 -12.72 7.67 8.85
N GLU A 154 -13.68 7.77 9.76
CA GLU A 154 -14.76 8.74 9.65
C GLU A 154 -14.23 10.17 9.61
N GLY A 155 -14.74 10.98 8.68
CA GLY A 155 -14.32 12.37 8.48
C GLY A 155 -13.02 12.51 7.67
N LEU A 156 -12.34 11.45 7.24
CA LEU A 156 -11.13 11.53 6.44
C LEU A 156 -11.34 11.07 5.00
N ALA A 157 -10.73 11.81 4.07
CA ALA A 157 -10.69 11.41 2.67
C ALA A 157 -9.98 10.08 2.53
N SER A 158 -10.66 9.07 1.96
CA SER A 158 -10.12 7.74 1.81
C SER A 158 -10.45 7.12 0.44
N LEU A 159 -9.53 6.32 -0.05
CA LEU A 159 -9.68 5.53 -1.26
C LEU A 159 -9.29 4.10 -0.93
N VAL A 160 -10.16 3.15 -1.22
CA VAL A 160 -9.95 1.74 -0.91
C VAL A 160 -10.16 0.87 -2.13
N THR A 161 -9.45 -0.24 -2.22
CA THR A 161 -9.78 -1.30 -3.17
C THR A 161 -10.99 -2.07 -2.66
N ASP A 162 -11.86 -2.54 -3.58
CA ASP A 162 -13.07 -3.28 -3.23
C ASP A 162 -12.72 -4.68 -2.73
N SER A 163 -12.40 -4.77 -1.45
CA SER A 163 -12.11 -6.04 -0.80
C SER A 163 -13.32 -6.95 -0.70
N VAL A 164 -14.52 -6.40 -0.67
CA VAL A 164 -15.77 -7.19 -0.59
C VAL A 164 -15.99 -7.91 -1.91
N ASP A 165 -15.96 -7.19 -3.03
CA ASP A 165 -16.12 -7.78 -4.35
C ASP A 165 -14.95 -8.72 -4.70
N GLY A 166 -13.70 -8.37 -4.37
CA GLY A 166 -12.55 -9.25 -4.56
C GLY A 166 -12.69 -10.57 -3.79
N SER A 167 -13.15 -10.53 -2.54
CA SER A 167 -13.42 -11.72 -1.73
C SER A 167 -14.56 -12.58 -2.30
N ARG A 168 -15.64 -11.94 -2.79
CA ARG A 168 -16.72 -12.62 -3.49
C ARG A 168 -16.19 -13.39 -4.70
N GLN A 169 -15.40 -12.75 -5.57
CA GLN A 169 -14.83 -13.38 -6.76
C GLN A 169 -13.93 -14.57 -6.41
N ILE A 170 -13.12 -14.49 -5.33
CA ILE A 170 -12.30 -15.61 -4.84
C ILE A 170 -13.19 -16.79 -4.47
N VAL A 171 -14.20 -16.55 -3.63
CA VAL A 171 -15.08 -17.63 -3.14
C VAL A 171 -15.86 -18.26 -4.28
N GLU A 172 -16.46 -17.47 -5.16
CA GLU A 172 -17.18 -17.97 -6.33
C GLU A 172 -16.30 -18.84 -7.22
N HIS A 173 -15.07 -18.40 -7.49
CA HIS A 173 -14.10 -19.16 -8.28
C HIS A 173 -13.75 -20.50 -7.63
N LEU A 174 -13.41 -20.50 -6.34
CA LEU A 174 -13.03 -21.74 -5.63
C LEU A 174 -14.22 -22.70 -5.50
N VAL A 175 -15.41 -22.17 -5.23
CA VAL A 175 -16.63 -22.98 -5.14
C VAL A 175 -17.02 -23.57 -6.49
N ALA A 176 -16.83 -22.85 -7.59
CA ALA A 176 -17.03 -23.35 -8.96
C ALA A 176 -16.05 -24.49 -9.31
N LEU A 177 -14.85 -24.49 -8.73
CA LEU A 177 -13.86 -25.59 -8.84
C LEU A 177 -14.15 -26.76 -7.90
N GLY A 178 -15.22 -26.71 -7.11
CA GLY A 178 -15.67 -27.76 -6.21
C GLY A 178 -15.15 -27.66 -4.78
N HIS A 179 -14.34 -26.63 -4.44
CA HIS A 179 -13.86 -26.43 -3.08
C HIS A 179 -15.01 -26.09 -2.11
N ARG A 180 -15.01 -26.72 -0.93
CA ARG A 180 -15.99 -26.50 0.16
C ARG A 180 -15.31 -26.32 1.53
N SER A 181 -14.00 -26.53 1.59
CA SER A 181 -13.18 -26.32 2.80
C SER A 181 -12.04 -25.39 2.45
N LEU A 182 -12.12 -24.18 2.96
CA LEU A 182 -11.21 -23.07 2.67
C LEU A 182 -10.44 -22.69 3.94
N ALA A 183 -9.23 -22.15 3.79
CA ALA A 183 -8.51 -21.53 4.90
C ALA A 183 -7.99 -20.15 4.45
N TYR A 184 -8.24 -19.14 5.28
CA TYR A 184 -7.69 -17.81 5.11
C TYR A 184 -6.43 -17.64 5.96
N LEU A 185 -5.32 -17.35 5.31
CA LEU A 185 -4.04 -17.06 5.94
C LEU A 185 -3.96 -15.56 6.20
N ALA A 186 -4.37 -15.16 7.40
CA ALA A 186 -4.58 -13.79 7.80
C ALA A 186 -3.27 -12.97 7.87
N GLY A 187 -3.36 -11.72 7.53
CA GLY A 187 -2.29 -10.73 7.72
C GLY A 187 -2.22 -10.21 9.17
N PRO A 188 -1.53 -9.08 9.40
CA PRO A 188 -1.45 -8.46 10.71
C PRO A 188 -2.85 -8.09 11.25
N SER A 189 -3.08 -8.37 12.53
CA SER A 189 -4.40 -8.18 13.17
C SER A 189 -4.87 -6.74 13.24
N ASP A 190 -3.94 -5.78 13.18
CA ASP A 190 -4.17 -4.34 13.14
C ASP A 190 -4.35 -3.80 11.71
N ALA A 191 -4.27 -4.68 10.67
CA ALA A 191 -4.52 -4.31 9.29
C ALA A 191 -6.02 -4.16 9.03
N TRP A 192 -6.49 -2.94 8.80
CA TRP A 192 -7.89 -2.68 8.44
C TRP A 192 -8.35 -3.56 7.26
N SER A 193 -7.54 -3.70 6.22
CA SER A 193 -7.85 -4.51 5.05
C SER A 193 -7.97 -6.02 5.36
N ASP A 194 -7.29 -6.52 6.40
CA ASP A 194 -7.41 -7.91 6.83
C ASP A 194 -8.79 -8.18 7.41
N GLY A 195 -9.28 -7.28 8.26
CA GLY A 195 -10.63 -7.34 8.82
C GLY A 195 -11.71 -7.29 7.74
N GLU A 196 -11.57 -6.40 6.74
CA GLU A 196 -12.52 -6.30 5.63
C GLU A 196 -12.53 -7.57 4.76
N ARG A 197 -11.34 -8.08 4.40
CA ARG A 197 -11.22 -9.33 3.64
C ARG A 197 -11.81 -10.51 4.39
N TRP A 198 -11.50 -10.63 5.68
CA TRP A 198 -12.01 -11.73 6.50
C TRP A 198 -13.54 -11.71 6.59
N ARG A 199 -14.15 -10.56 6.91
CA ARG A 199 -15.62 -10.42 6.97
C ARG A 199 -16.28 -10.84 5.67
N ALA A 200 -15.81 -10.31 4.54
CA ALA A 200 -16.35 -10.61 3.23
C ALA A 200 -16.16 -12.09 2.83
N LEU A 201 -14.98 -12.67 3.12
CA LEU A 201 -14.73 -14.09 2.85
C LEU A 201 -15.68 -15.00 3.63
N VAL A 202 -15.95 -14.72 4.91
CA VAL A 202 -16.91 -15.49 5.72
C VAL A 202 -18.32 -15.38 5.13
N GLU A 203 -18.80 -14.16 4.88
CA GLU A 203 -20.13 -13.92 4.34
C GLU A 203 -20.36 -14.68 3.03
N HIS A 204 -19.43 -14.55 2.08
CA HIS A 204 -19.56 -15.20 0.78
C HIS A 204 -19.34 -16.72 0.85
N ALA A 205 -18.46 -17.22 1.72
CA ALA A 205 -18.27 -18.66 1.91
C ALA A 205 -19.55 -19.30 2.49
N GLU A 206 -20.16 -18.70 3.50
CA GLU A 206 -21.40 -19.18 4.11
C GLU A 206 -22.55 -19.16 3.08
N ALA A 207 -22.71 -18.09 2.33
CA ALA A 207 -23.72 -17.99 1.28
C ALA A 207 -23.56 -19.04 0.18
N ALA A 208 -22.31 -19.47 -0.11
CA ALA A 208 -21.99 -20.48 -1.10
C ALA A 208 -21.93 -21.91 -0.52
N GLY A 209 -22.26 -22.12 0.76
CA GLY A 209 -22.24 -23.42 1.44
C GLY A 209 -20.81 -23.99 1.59
N ALA A 210 -19.79 -23.13 1.69
CA ALA A 210 -18.42 -23.51 1.96
C ALA A 210 -18.03 -23.13 3.39
N ARG A 211 -17.19 -23.97 4.02
CA ARG A 211 -16.59 -23.67 5.31
C ARG A 211 -15.27 -22.93 5.12
N ILE A 212 -15.04 -21.87 5.86
CA ILE A 212 -13.76 -21.17 5.90
C ILE A 212 -13.24 -21.09 7.34
N VAL A 213 -11.93 -21.26 7.52
CA VAL A 213 -11.25 -21.09 8.81
C VAL A 213 -10.19 -20.00 8.67
N ARG A 214 -10.00 -19.20 9.72
CA ARG A 214 -8.95 -18.18 9.79
C ARG A 214 -7.73 -18.74 10.49
N CYS A 215 -6.57 -18.57 9.90
CA CYS A 215 -5.26 -18.95 10.43
C CYS A 215 -4.36 -17.71 10.53
N GLY A 216 -3.60 -17.59 11.57
CA GLY A 216 -2.67 -16.46 11.75
C GLY A 216 -2.92 -15.69 13.05
N PRO A 217 -2.40 -14.46 13.18
CA PRO A 217 -1.83 -13.63 12.09
C PRO A 217 -0.46 -14.08 11.62
N PHE A 218 -0.14 -13.78 10.35
CA PHE A 218 1.17 -14.03 9.75
C PHE A 218 1.81 -12.74 9.25
N SER A 219 3.15 -12.72 9.18
CA SER A 219 3.86 -11.66 8.49
C SER A 219 3.49 -11.66 6.99
N PRO A 220 3.09 -10.53 6.40
CA PRO A 220 2.63 -10.45 5.01
C PRO A 220 3.79 -10.41 4.01
N THR A 221 4.82 -11.23 4.24
CA THR A 221 6.08 -11.31 3.51
C THR A 221 6.35 -12.73 3.03
N LEU A 222 7.37 -12.90 2.17
CA LEU A 222 7.82 -14.23 1.74
C LEU A 222 8.19 -15.13 2.92
N ASP A 223 8.80 -14.55 3.96
CA ASP A 223 9.29 -15.28 5.14
C ASP A 223 8.15 -15.75 6.06
N GLY A 224 6.98 -15.11 5.99
CA GLY A 224 5.78 -15.59 6.69
C GLY A 224 5.19 -16.87 6.07
N GLY A 225 5.49 -17.12 4.79
CA GLY A 225 4.91 -18.19 4.00
C GLY A 225 5.11 -19.60 4.57
N PRO A 226 6.31 -20.01 5.01
CA PRO A 226 6.55 -21.36 5.52
C PRO A 226 5.64 -21.72 6.70
N VAL A 227 5.50 -20.84 7.68
CA VAL A 227 4.63 -21.07 8.83
C VAL A 227 3.17 -21.08 8.43
N ALA A 228 2.76 -20.13 7.58
CA ALA A 228 1.39 -20.03 7.07
C ALA A 228 0.99 -21.30 6.28
N ALA A 229 1.89 -21.84 5.44
CA ALA A 229 1.65 -23.06 4.70
C ALA A 229 1.45 -24.27 5.63
N ASP A 230 2.32 -24.42 6.64
CA ASP A 230 2.25 -25.56 7.56
C ASP A 230 0.96 -25.52 8.40
N VAL A 231 0.55 -24.33 8.87
CA VAL A 231 -0.71 -24.14 9.59
C VAL A 231 -1.91 -24.36 8.65
N GLY A 232 -1.86 -23.82 7.43
CA GLY A 232 -2.92 -24.01 6.42
C GLY A 232 -3.15 -25.47 6.09
N LEU A 233 -2.08 -26.24 5.87
CA LEU A 233 -2.14 -27.70 5.65
C LEU A 233 -2.79 -28.45 6.81
N ALA A 234 -2.50 -28.07 8.05
CA ALA A 234 -3.06 -28.71 9.24
C ALA A 234 -4.58 -28.54 9.38
N THR A 235 -5.18 -27.56 8.70
CA THR A 235 -6.65 -27.36 8.70
C THR A 235 -7.42 -28.40 7.90
N GLY A 236 -6.74 -29.09 6.98
CA GLY A 236 -7.38 -29.98 6.00
C GLY A 236 -8.20 -29.24 4.93
N ALA A 237 -8.00 -27.94 4.77
CA ALA A 237 -8.60 -27.16 3.70
C ALA A 237 -8.07 -27.61 2.33
N THR A 238 -8.90 -27.50 1.30
CA THR A 238 -8.55 -27.83 -0.08
C THR A 238 -8.09 -26.60 -0.87
N ALA A 239 -8.28 -25.40 -0.32
CA ALA A 239 -7.77 -24.16 -0.88
C ALA A 239 -7.32 -23.21 0.23
N LEU A 240 -6.19 -22.54 0.02
CA LEU A 240 -5.64 -21.51 0.87
C LEU A 240 -5.80 -20.14 0.20
N ILE A 241 -6.29 -19.18 0.94
CA ILE A 241 -6.43 -17.79 0.51
C ILE A 241 -5.47 -16.98 1.36
N ALA A 242 -4.41 -16.44 0.78
CA ALA A 242 -3.43 -15.65 1.51
C ALA A 242 -3.82 -14.16 1.58
N PHE A 243 -3.46 -13.51 2.68
CA PHE A 243 -3.67 -12.08 2.86
C PHE A 243 -3.12 -11.26 1.68
N ASN A 244 -1.93 -11.58 1.18
CA ASN A 244 -1.35 -10.92 0.02
C ASN A 244 -0.49 -11.90 -0.82
N ASP A 245 -0.01 -11.44 -1.96
CA ASP A 245 0.78 -12.24 -2.89
C ASP A 245 2.16 -12.63 -2.35
N LEU A 246 2.82 -11.76 -1.58
CA LEU A 246 4.11 -12.13 -0.98
C LEU A 246 3.95 -13.33 -0.04
N LEU A 247 2.93 -13.32 0.81
CA LEU A 247 2.60 -14.45 1.67
C LEU A 247 2.28 -15.68 0.83
N ALA A 248 1.44 -15.53 -0.21
CA ALA A 248 1.06 -16.62 -1.12
C ALA A 248 2.26 -17.24 -1.82
N ILE A 249 3.20 -16.45 -2.33
CA ILE A 249 4.42 -16.93 -2.99
C ILE A 249 5.31 -17.68 -1.98
N GLY A 250 5.42 -17.16 -0.76
CA GLY A 250 6.11 -17.86 0.33
C GLY A 250 5.47 -19.21 0.67
N VAL A 251 4.13 -19.27 0.67
CA VAL A 251 3.34 -20.51 0.83
C VAL A 251 3.64 -21.49 -0.32
N LEU A 252 3.58 -21.04 -1.58
CA LEU A 252 3.86 -21.87 -2.75
C LEU A 252 5.26 -22.52 -2.66
N ARG A 253 6.28 -21.73 -2.30
CA ARG A 253 7.65 -22.25 -2.10
C ARG A 253 7.73 -23.33 -1.02
N ARG A 254 6.99 -23.15 0.08
CA ARG A 254 6.95 -24.14 1.17
C ARG A 254 6.26 -25.41 0.74
N LEU A 255 5.14 -25.30 0.01
CA LEU A 255 4.38 -26.44 -0.50
C LEU A 255 5.21 -27.25 -1.49
N GLU A 256 5.92 -26.59 -2.42
CA GLU A 256 6.87 -27.23 -3.33
C GLU A 256 7.94 -28.01 -2.57
N GLY A 257 8.58 -27.38 -1.57
CA GLY A 257 9.59 -28.03 -0.73
C GLY A 257 9.06 -29.21 0.09
N ARG A 258 7.72 -29.29 0.28
CA ARG A 258 7.04 -30.44 0.91
C ARG A 258 6.51 -31.48 -0.08
N GLY A 259 6.68 -31.26 -1.37
CA GLY A 259 6.14 -32.13 -2.40
C GLY A 259 4.62 -32.09 -2.55
N VAL A 260 3.98 -30.99 -2.07
CA VAL A 260 2.53 -30.78 -2.23
C VAL A 260 2.28 -30.12 -3.58
N ALA A 261 1.57 -30.81 -4.45
CA ALA A 261 1.27 -30.31 -5.79
C ALA A 261 0.21 -29.19 -5.75
N VAL A 262 0.57 -28.01 -6.26
CA VAL A 262 -0.36 -26.92 -6.50
C VAL A 262 -0.55 -26.78 -8.01
N PRO A 263 -1.78 -26.83 -8.53
CA PRO A 263 -3.06 -26.91 -7.82
C PRO A 263 -3.54 -28.34 -7.54
N GLY A 264 -2.80 -29.37 -7.95
CA GLY A 264 -3.28 -30.76 -8.00
C GLY A 264 -3.75 -31.36 -6.67
N GLN A 265 -3.20 -30.91 -5.54
CA GLN A 265 -3.58 -31.36 -4.20
C GLN A 265 -4.15 -30.21 -3.35
N LEU A 266 -3.77 -28.98 -3.64
CA LEU A 266 -4.16 -27.80 -2.88
C LEU A 266 -4.17 -26.58 -3.80
N SER A 267 -5.25 -25.82 -3.80
CA SER A 267 -5.32 -24.53 -4.50
C SER A 267 -4.77 -23.41 -3.60
N VAL A 268 -4.11 -22.41 -4.22
CA VAL A 268 -3.60 -21.23 -3.52
C VAL A 268 -4.05 -19.97 -4.26
N VAL A 269 -4.60 -19.01 -3.52
CA VAL A 269 -5.02 -17.70 -4.03
C VAL A 269 -4.30 -16.60 -3.25
N GLY A 270 -3.79 -15.59 -3.97
CA GLY A 270 -3.20 -14.38 -3.40
C GLY A 270 -4.13 -13.18 -3.45
N TYR A 271 -3.57 -12.02 -3.17
CA TYR A 271 -4.21 -10.72 -3.27
C TYR A 271 -3.15 -9.68 -3.62
N ASP A 272 -3.44 -8.73 -4.52
CA ASP A 272 -2.66 -7.55 -4.95
C ASP A 272 -2.17 -7.58 -6.41
N ASP A 273 -2.04 -8.74 -7.05
CA ASP A 273 -1.47 -8.94 -8.40
C ASP A 273 -0.11 -8.25 -8.58
N ILE A 274 0.81 -8.55 -7.64
CA ILE A 274 2.13 -7.93 -7.63
C ILE A 274 3.01 -8.37 -8.80
N PHE A 275 4.03 -7.56 -9.11
CA PHE A 275 5.13 -8.00 -9.96
C PHE A 275 5.76 -9.28 -9.37
N GLY A 276 5.66 -10.38 -10.10
CA GLY A 276 6.11 -11.69 -9.65
C GLY A 276 5.03 -12.75 -9.56
N SER A 277 3.76 -12.36 -9.43
CA SER A 277 2.65 -13.31 -9.30
C SER A 277 2.39 -14.12 -10.58
N ASP A 278 2.79 -13.65 -11.75
CA ASP A 278 2.63 -14.34 -13.03
C ASP A 278 3.84 -15.25 -13.41
N PHE A 279 5.01 -15.04 -12.79
CA PHE A 279 6.20 -15.86 -13.04
C PHE A 279 6.71 -16.64 -11.83
N CYS A 280 5.98 -16.69 -10.71
CA CYS A 280 6.19 -17.69 -9.67
C CYS A 280 5.69 -19.07 -10.15
N SER A 281 6.07 -20.13 -9.48
CA SER A 281 5.71 -21.51 -9.87
C SER A 281 4.81 -22.17 -8.81
N PRO A 282 3.56 -22.53 -9.19
CA PRO A 282 2.85 -22.14 -10.41
C PRO A 282 2.49 -20.63 -10.42
N PRO A 283 2.18 -20.03 -11.60
CA PRO A 283 1.66 -18.67 -11.67
C PRO A 283 0.44 -18.47 -10.78
N LEU A 284 0.44 -17.41 -9.96
CA LEU A 284 -0.50 -17.20 -8.86
C LEU A 284 -1.82 -16.60 -9.32
N THR A 285 -2.93 -17.27 -9.01
CA THR A 285 -4.28 -16.70 -9.04
C THR A 285 -4.40 -15.66 -7.92
N THR A 286 -4.81 -14.42 -8.25
CA THR A 286 -4.79 -13.31 -7.31
C THR A 286 -5.81 -12.23 -7.68
N VAL A 287 -6.17 -11.37 -6.74
CA VAL A 287 -7.06 -10.23 -6.96
C VAL A 287 -6.24 -9.00 -7.32
N ALA A 288 -6.54 -8.38 -8.45
CA ALA A 288 -5.92 -7.17 -8.94
C ALA A 288 -6.79 -5.93 -8.70
N GLY A 289 -6.16 -4.79 -8.46
CA GLY A 289 -6.80 -3.48 -8.40
C GLY A 289 -5.98 -2.40 -9.12
N PRO A 290 -6.59 -1.25 -9.48
CA PRO A 290 -5.93 -0.17 -10.25
C PRO A 290 -5.08 0.73 -9.34
N VAL A 291 -4.00 0.19 -8.76
CA VAL A 291 -3.18 0.86 -7.73
C VAL A 291 -2.45 2.10 -8.24
N ASP A 292 -2.07 2.14 -9.54
CA ASP A 292 -1.48 3.35 -10.16
C ASP A 292 -2.51 4.49 -10.23
N GLU A 293 -3.75 4.19 -10.60
CA GLU A 293 -4.84 5.16 -10.61
C GLU A 293 -5.15 5.66 -9.18
N ALA A 294 -5.08 4.75 -8.19
CA ALA A 294 -5.20 5.12 -6.79
C ALA A 294 -4.18 6.20 -6.40
N GLY A 295 -2.91 6.01 -6.72
CA GLY A 295 -1.86 6.96 -6.43
C GLY A 295 -2.09 8.34 -7.05
N ARG A 296 -2.54 8.40 -8.30
CA ARG A 296 -2.89 9.66 -8.98
C ARG A 296 -4.05 10.36 -8.27
N THR A 297 -5.11 9.63 -8.02
CA THR A 297 -6.34 10.16 -7.40
C THR A 297 -6.07 10.70 -5.99
N LEU A 298 -5.31 9.97 -5.17
CA LEU A 298 -4.98 10.40 -3.82
C LEU A 298 -4.19 11.71 -3.80
N VAL A 299 -3.22 11.85 -4.69
CA VAL A 299 -2.45 13.11 -4.80
C VAL A 299 -3.32 14.24 -5.35
N ASP A 300 -4.23 13.98 -6.29
CA ASP A 300 -5.16 14.98 -6.80
C ASP A 300 -6.08 15.50 -5.68
N VAL A 301 -6.66 14.58 -4.91
CA VAL A 301 -7.48 14.91 -3.72
C VAL A 301 -6.68 15.74 -2.73
N LEU A 302 -5.46 15.34 -2.41
CA LEU A 302 -4.59 16.02 -1.46
C LEU A 302 -4.26 17.46 -1.91
N LEU A 303 -4.03 17.68 -3.21
CA LEU A 303 -3.67 18.97 -3.77
C LEU A 303 -4.86 19.92 -3.94
N THR A 304 -6.03 19.37 -4.26
CA THR A 304 -7.24 20.16 -4.55
C THR A 304 -8.13 20.38 -3.35
N GLY A 305 -7.95 19.59 -2.28
CA GLY A 305 -8.86 19.59 -1.13
C GLY A 305 -10.29 19.14 -1.49
N ARG A 306 -10.48 18.58 -2.68
CA ARG A 306 -11.78 18.01 -3.08
C ARG A 306 -11.94 16.68 -2.40
N GLU A 307 -12.77 16.64 -1.37
CA GLU A 307 -13.15 15.37 -0.77
C GLU A 307 -13.82 14.48 -1.83
N PRO A 308 -13.35 13.25 -2.01
CA PRO A 308 -14.11 12.26 -2.77
C PRO A 308 -15.36 11.92 -1.95
N THR A 309 -16.50 12.45 -2.36
CA THR A 309 -17.79 12.09 -1.76
C THR A 309 -18.54 11.16 -2.72
N PRO A 310 -18.87 9.95 -2.35
CA PRO A 310 -18.49 9.18 -1.14
C PRO A 310 -17.06 8.64 -1.21
N ALA A 311 -16.51 8.09 -0.08
CA ALA A 311 -15.22 7.41 -0.06
C ALA A 311 -15.07 6.51 -1.30
N LEU A 312 -14.10 6.82 -2.16
CA LEU A 312 -13.93 6.15 -3.45
C LEU A 312 -13.52 4.69 -3.20
N THR A 313 -14.29 3.79 -3.78
CA THR A 313 -13.97 2.35 -3.83
C THR A 313 -13.54 2.01 -5.25
N LEU A 314 -12.33 1.50 -5.41
CA LEU A 314 -11.79 1.08 -6.69
C LEU A 314 -12.18 -0.37 -6.99
N PRO A 315 -12.63 -0.66 -8.20
CA PRO A 315 -13.02 -2.02 -8.58
C PRO A 315 -11.82 -2.96 -8.53
N THR A 316 -12.09 -4.22 -8.18
CA THR A 316 -11.12 -5.31 -8.21
C THR A 316 -11.54 -6.40 -9.17
N HIS A 317 -10.61 -7.21 -9.62
CA HIS A 317 -10.90 -8.35 -10.47
C HIS A 317 -9.95 -9.51 -10.17
N LEU A 318 -10.49 -10.74 -10.16
CA LEU A 318 -9.71 -11.95 -9.99
C LEU A 318 -8.96 -12.28 -11.29
N ARG A 319 -7.65 -12.38 -11.19
CA ARG A 319 -6.79 -12.90 -12.24
C ARG A 319 -6.55 -14.38 -12.01
N VAL A 320 -7.29 -15.21 -12.73
CA VAL A 320 -7.15 -16.66 -12.67
C VAL A 320 -5.88 -17.08 -13.40
N ARG A 321 -5.01 -17.84 -12.71
CA ARG A 321 -3.79 -18.43 -13.24
C ARG A 321 -3.69 -19.93 -12.85
N ALA A 322 -2.49 -20.47 -12.74
CA ALA A 322 -2.28 -21.89 -12.59
C ALA A 322 -2.22 -22.40 -11.13
N SER A 323 -2.33 -21.52 -10.13
CA SER A 323 -2.28 -21.93 -8.71
C SER A 323 -3.62 -22.42 -8.14
N THR A 324 -4.67 -22.40 -8.95
CA THR A 324 -5.99 -22.93 -8.59
C THR A 324 -6.47 -23.96 -9.64
N GLY A 325 -7.12 -25.02 -9.17
CA GLY A 325 -7.65 -26.09 -10.02
C GLY A 325 -8.82 -26.81 -9.35
N PRO A 326 -9.46 -27.78 -10.04
CA PRO A 326 -10.53 -28.56 -9.45
C PRO A 326 -10.09 -29.25 -8.15
N VAL A 327 -11.04 -29.38 -7.21
CA VAL A 327 -10.79 -30.15 -5.99
C VAL A 327 -10.41 -31.59 -6.37
N PRO A 328 -9.37 -32.19 -5.77
CA PRO A 328 -8.98 -33.58 -6.05
C PRO A 328 -10.14 -34.55 -5.81
N GLU A 329 -10.39 -35.46 -6.75
CA GLU A 329 -11.39 -36.52 -6.57
C GLU A 329 -11.03 -37.36 -5.32
N ALA A 330 -12.03 -37.59 -4.46
CA ALA A 330 -11.87 -38.41 -3.28
C ALA A 330 -11.51 -39.85 -3.70
N GLY A 331 -10.21 -40.17 -3.78
CA GLY A 331 -9.72 -41.49 -4.19
C GLY A 331 -8.44 -41.46 -5.04
N ALA A 332 -8.09 -40.34 -5.67
CA ALA A 332 -6.93 -40.26 -6.58
C ALA A 332 -5.58 -40.01 -5.87
N ALA A 333 -5.59 -39.54 -4.63
CA ALA A 333 -4.41 -39.52 -3.76
C ALA A 333 -4.85 -40.02 -2.39
N GLY A 334 -4.24 -41.08 -1.89
CA GLY A 334 -4.41 -41.49 -0.50
C GLY A 334 -4.25 -40.22 0.37
N ARG A 335 -5.10 -40.04 1.38
CA ARG A 335 -4.94 -38.94 2.33
C ARG A 335 -3.47 -38.88 2.71
N PRO A 336 -2.77 -37.76 2.48
CA PRO A 336 -1.40 -37.67 2.91
C PRO A 336 -1.39 -37.98 4.40
N SER A 337 -0.76 -39.06 4.80
CA SER A 337 -0.45 -39.34 6.20
C SER A 337 0.64 -38.33 6.59
N TRP A 338 0.24 -37.16 7.01
CA TRP A 338 1.20 -36.20 7.57
C TRP A 338 1.78 -36.77 8.85
N PRO A 339 3.10 -36.72 9.06
CA PRO A 339 3.67 -37.06 10.35
C PRO A 339 3.01 -36.20 11.42
N THR A 340 2.34 -36.83 12.36
CA THR A 340 1.62 -36.18 13.48
C THR A 340 2.55 -35.66 14.57
N ASP A 341 3.85 -35.58 14.34
CA ASP A 341 4.87 -35.23 15.34
C ASP A 341 5.11 -33.69 15.46
N ALA A 342 4.34 -32.85 14.80
CA ALA A 342 4.33 -31.43 15.13
C ALA A 342 3.37 -31.17 16.32
N PRO A 343 3.80 -30.43 17.36
CA PRO A 343 2.90 -30.06 18.45
C PRO A 343 1.69 -29.33 17.87
N ARG A 344 0.48 -29.81 18.17
CA ARG A 344 -0.76 -29.13 17.77
C ARG A 344 -0.71 -27.69 18.33
N PRO A 345 -0.73 -26.66 17.47
CA PRO A 345 -0.91 -25.32 17.97
C PRO A 345 -2.25 -25.29 18.70
N ALA A 346 -2.30 -24.67 19.87
CA ALA A 346 -3.53 -24.45 20.60
C ALA A 346 -4.50 -23.71 19.67
N ILE A 347 -5.58 -24.37 19.28
CA ILE A 347 -6.70 -23.73 18.59
C ILE A 347 -7.27 -22.78 19.64
N GLY A 348 -6.94 -21.49 19.50
CA GLY A 348 -7.45 -20.46 20.41
C GLY A 348 -8.97 -20.54 20.42
N GLU A 349 -9.53 -20.62 21.62
CA GLU A 349 -10.94 -20.42 21.87
C GLU A 349 -11.40 -19.17 21.11
N THR A 350 -12.59 -19.25 20.54
CA THR A 350 -13.31 -18.13 19.91
C THR A 350 -13.07 -16.85 20.68
N VAL A 351 -12.19 -15.99 20.13
CA VAL A 351 -12.00 -14.63 20.65
C VAL A 351 -13.36 -13.94 20.46
N ARG A 352 -14.00 -13.58 21.57
CA ARG A 352 -15.18 -12.72 21.54
C ARG A 352 -14.84 -11.48 20.76
N ASP A 353 -15.76 -11.10 19.89
CA ASP A 353 -15.70 -9.89 19.10
C ASP A 353 -15.49 -8.67 20.03
N PRO A 354 -14.41 -7.89 19.90
CA PRO A 354 -14.20 -6.71 20.75
C PRO A 354 -15.25 -5.61 20.53
N TRP A 355 -16.16 -5.76 19.57
CA TRP A 355 -17.16 -4.77 19.16
C TRP A 355 -18.60 -5.15 19.54
N GLU A 356 -18.85 -6.24 20.30
CA GLU A 356 -20.16 -6.47 20.89
C GLU A 356 -20.37 -5.51 22.06
N GLU A 357 -21.17 -4.46 21.84
CA GLU A 357 -21.67 -3.61 22.91
C GLU A 357 -22.54 -4.41 23.90
N PRO A 358 -22.40 -4.21 25.22
CA PRO A 358 -23.29 -4.80 26.21
C PRO A 358 -24.69 -4.15 26.09
N ARG A 359 -25.71 -4.97 25.95
CA ARG A 359 -27.12 -4.56 26.08
C ARG A 359 -27.44 -4.17 27.49
#